data_15c5880deeb7fec1c9d872095508a186
#
_entry.id   15c5880deeb7fec1c9d872095508a186
#
_cell.length_a   1.000
_cell.length_b   1.000
_cell.length_c   1.000
_cell.angle_alpha   90.00
_cell.angle_beta   90.00
_cell.angle_gamma   90.00
#
_symmetry.space_group_name_H-M   'P 1'
#
loop_
_entity.id
_entity.type
_entity.pdbx_description
1 polymer ?
#
loop_
_entity_poly.entity_id
_entity_poly.type
_entity_poly.pdbx_seq_one_letter_code
_entity_poly.pdbx_strand_id
1 'polypeptide(L)'
;MISDELYSELNEFSISKIRETDLTYKRYLYDRINWQARMICIRGPRGTGKTTMLLQYIKEHYSNLGEVLYVTLDDIRLQNLTIVDIAEYAHLHGIKALFLDEVHYIPHWEQMLKNVFDRFSTLKVVYTGSSILQLAKSEADMSRRQTVYDMTGFSFREYLLFKGIFAAEPMRLEDILGNVTHLTTNVFKSLRPIAYFDEYLKNGYYPFILEGGQDYYEHLHSIVNVVIFQDIPLIGNDINFATLQKARKLLSLLSKIVPLEPNISTLCREVGAAREVIIKLLALLEKAGMLRLLQKGINSYKQLSRPDKIYLDNTNLMYALQPTVNKGSLRETFFMNQLSHIADVSMPEKGDFLVNEHYTFEVGGKDKTFRQIKDIPDSYLAVDDTEIGFGNRIPLWLFGFLY
;
A
#
# COMPACT_ATOMS: atom_id res chain seq x y z
N MET A 1 2.15 32.88 -10.81
CA MET A 1 1.63 32.54 -12.15
C MET A 1 2.69 31.75 -12.91
N ILE A 2 2.29 30.72 -13.62
CA ILE A 2 3.16 29.94 -14.51
C ILE A 2 3.50 30.79 -15.73
N SER A 3 4.78 30.77 -16.16
CA SER A 3 5.18 31.37 -17.45
C SER A 3 4.87 30.39 -18.60
N ASP A 4 4.66 30.92 -19.80
CA ASP A 4 4.43 30.09 -21.00
C ASP A 4 5.61 29.16 -21.30
N GLU A 5 6.84 29.60 -20.99
CA GLU A 5 8.06 28.79 -21.12
C GLU A 5 8.04 27.59 -20.18
N LEU A 6 7.78 27.79 -18.90
CA LEU A 6 7.68 26.69 -17.92
C LEU A 6 6.54 25.73 -18.27
N TYR A 7 5.40 26.25 -18.72
CA TYR A 7 4.30 25.39 -19.15
C TYR A 7 4.70 24.52 -20.36
N SER A 8 5.38 25.08 -21.33
CA SER A 8 5.86 24.31 -22.51
C SER A 8 6.75 23.15 -22.06
N GLU A 9 7.70 23.42 -21.16
CA GLU A 9 8.58 22.38 -20.61
C GLU A 9 7.80 21.29 -19.84
N LEU A 10 6.85 21.68 -18.98
CA LEU A 10 6.01 20.74 -18.25
C LEU A 10 5.14 19.87 -19.18
N ASN A 11 4.61 20.49 -20.23
CA ASN A 11 3.78 19.80 -21.21
C ASN A 11 4.61 18.83 -22.07
N GLU A 12 5.80 19.21 -22.51
CA GLU A 12 6.73 18.33 -23.23
C GLU A 12 7.12 17.13 -22.37
N PHE A 13 7.46 17.36 -21.12
CA PHE A 13 7.76 16.29 -20.15
C PHE A 13 6.56 15.36 -19.96
N SER A 14 5.36 15.92 -19.77
CA SER A 14 4.10 15.19 -19.64
C SER A 14 3.89 14.26 -20.84
N ILE A 15 3.96 14.81 -22.05
CA ILE A 15 3.77 14.07 -23.31
C ILE A 15 4.79 12.94 -23.46
N SER A 16 6.08 13.21 -23.16
CA SER A 16 7.14 12.18 -23.22
C SER A 16 6.83 11.02 -22.27
N LYS A 17 6.52 11.30 -21.02
CA LYS A 17 6.20 10.29 -20.01
C LYS A 17 4.99 9.44 -20.39
N ILE A 18 3.94 10.08 -20.90
CA ILE A 18 2.73 9.38 -21.38
C ILE A 18 3.06 8.44 -22.53
N ARG A 19 3.84 8.90 -23.51
CA ARG A 19 4.21 8.09 -24.69
C ARG A 19 5.07 6.88 -24.35
N GLU A 20 6.02 7.04 -23.43
CA GLU A 20 6.95 5.98 -22.99
C GLU A 20 6.26 4.90 -22.14
N THR A 21 5.09 5.19 -21.55
CA THR A 21 4.40 4.27 -20.63
C THR A 21 3.91 3.02 -21.34
N ASP A 22 4.20 1.83 -20.78
CA ASP A 22 3.71 0.54 -21.24
C ASP A 22 2.25 0.30 -20.79
N LEU A 23 1.43 -0.26 -21.69
CA LEU A 23 0.02 -0.62 -21.45
C LEU A 23 -0.21 -2.13 -21.28
N THR A 24 0.83 -2.95 -21.33
CA THR A 24 0.71 -4.42 -21.37
C THR A 24 -0.04 -4.97 -20.19
N TYR A 25 0.27 -4.48 -18.98
CA TYR A 25 -0.37 -4.93 -17.75
C TYR A 25 -0.84 -3.75 -16.90
N LYS A 26 -2.03 -3.88 -16.30
CA LYS A 26 -2.62 -2.89 -15.42
C LYS A 26 -2.76 -3.45 -14.00
N ARG A 27 -2.63 -2.56 -13.02
CA ARG A 27 -2.84 -2.89 -11.62
C ARG A 27 -4.33 -3.19 -11.36
N TYR A 28 -4.60 -4.07 -10.41
CA TYR A 28 -5.96 -4.46 -10.00
C TYR A 28 -6.90 -3.27 -9.73
N LEU A 29 -6.32 -2.17 -9.26
CA LEU A 29 -7.08 -0.96 -8.92
C LEU A 29 -7.58 -0.20 -10.15
N TYR A 30 -6.93 -0.36 -11.31
CA TYR A 30 -7.24 0.38 -12.53
C TYR A 30 -8.72 0.29 -12.92
N ASP A 31 -9.28 -0.92 -12.90
CA ASP A 31 -10.69 -1.17 -13.26
C ASP A 31 -11.67 -0.89 -12.12
N ARG A 32 -11.18 -0.71 -10.89
CA ARG A 32 -12.01 -0.40 -9.71
C ARG A 32 -12.21 1.10 -9.49
N ILE A 33 -11.38 1.94 -10.11
CA ILE A 33 -11.49 3.39 -9.98
C ILE A 33 -12.66 3.89 -10.80
N ASN A 34 -13.54 4.67 -10.15
CA ASN A 34 -14.52 5.48 -10.87
C ASN A 34 -13.83 6.70 -11.51
N TRP A 35 -13.24 6.49 -12.67
CA TRP A 35 -12.53 7.52 -13.41
C TRP A 35 -13.43 8.68 -13.90
N GLN A 36 -14.75 8.58 -13.76
CA GLN A 36 -15.67 9.68 -14.09
C GLN A 36 -15.81 10.69 -12.95
N ALA A 37 -15.33 10.37 -11.75
CA ALA A 37 -15.33 11.30 -10.63
C ALA A 37 -14.46 12.52 -10.96
N ARG A 38 -14.93 13.71 -10.55
CA ARG A 38 -14.25 14.97 -10.85
C ARG A 38 -12.94 15.14 -10.07
N MET A 39 -12.87 14.61 -8.84
CA MET A 39 -11.65 14.61 -8.05
C MET A 39 -11.38 13.21 -7.50
N ILE A 40 -10.20 12.68 -7.80
CA ILE A 40 -9.78 11.33 -7.45
C ILE A 40 -8.44 11.40 -6.74
N CYS A 41 -8.37 10.80 -5.54
CA CYS A 41 -7.14 10.59 -4.80
C CYS A 41 -6.70 9.13 -4.89
N ILE A 42 -5.47 8.89 -5.33
CA ILE A 42 -4.85 7.56 -5.32
C ILE A 42 -3.64 7.62 -4.40
N ARG A 43 -3.75 7.01 -3.22
CA ARG A 43 -2.68 6.98 -2.23
C ARG A 43 -2.16 5.57 -2.01
N GLY A 44 -0.95 5.44 -1.54
CA GLY A 44 -0.36 4.12 -1.27
C GLY A 44 1.15 4.19 -1.08
N PRO A 45 1.80 3.10 -0.62
CA PRO A 45 3.23 3.07 -0.39
C PRO A 45 4.04 3.47 -1.64
N ARG A 46 5.25 3.96 -1.42
CA ARG A 46 6.20 4.23 -2.51
C ARG A 46 6.54 2.95 -3.26
N GLY A 47 6.76 3.07 -4.57
CA GLY A 47 7.14 1.94 -5.42
C GLY A 47 6.00 1.00 -5.79
N THR A 48 4.73 1.32 -5.49
CA THR A 48 3.57 0.47 -5.83
C THR A 48 3.00 0.69 -7.23
N GLY A 49 3.55 1.64 -8.02
CA GLY A 49 3.15 1.88 -9.42
C GLY A 49 2.01 2.88 -9.60
N LYS A 50 1.77 3.80 -8.66
CA LYS A 50 0.74 4.85 -8.77
C LYS A 50 0.94 5.73 -9.99
N THR A 51 2.14 6.28 -10.17
CA THR A 51 2.54 7.10 -11.33
C THR A 51 2.29 6.38 -12.64
N THR A 52 2.74 5.13 -12.76
CA THR A 52 2.53 4.29 -13.96
C THR A 52 1.05 4.13 -14.27
N MET A 53 0.22 3.86 -13.27
CA MET A 53 -1.23 3.70 -13.46
C MET A 53 -1.90 4.98 -13.94
N LEU A 54 -1.49 6.16 -13.43
CA LEU A 54 -1.98 7.46 -13.94
C LEU A 54 -1.63 7.65 -15.42
N LEU A 55 -0.37 7.43 -15.77
CA LEU A 55 0.12 7.59 -17.12
C LEU A 55 -0.53 6.60 -18.10
N GLN A 56 -0.77 5.36 -17.66
CA GLN A 56 -1.53 4.36 -18.44
C GLN A 56 -2.94 4.85 -18.72
N TYR A 57 -3.63 5.38 -17.71
CA TYR A 57 -4.98 5.90 -17.89
C TYR A 57 -5.01 7.08 -18.87
N ILE A 58 -4.07 8.01 -18.77
CA ILE A 58 -3.97 9.14 -19.70
C ILE A 58 -3.74 8.64 -21.12
N LYS A 59 -2.75 7.77 -21.31
CA LYS A 59 -2.38 7.23 -22.63
C LYS A 59 -3.52 6.52 -23.34
N GLU A 60 -4.37 5.83 -22.58
CA GLU A 60 -5.47 5.05 -23.12
C GLU A 60 -6.73 5.88 -23.42
N HIS A 61 -7.00 6.92 -22.60
CA HIS A 61 -8.29 7.62 -22.64
C HIS A 61 -8.25 9.03 -23.23
N TYR A 62 -7.05 9.60 -23.43
CA TYR A 62 -6.91 10.94 -24.03
C TYR A 62 -6.20 10.87 -25.37
N SER A 63 -6.97 10.89 -26.46
CA SER A 63 -6.44 10.93 -27.83
C SER A 63 -5.77 12.28 -28.14
N ASN A 64 -6.29 13.38 -27.55
CA ASN A 64 -5.72 14.71 -27.65
C ASN A 64 -4.97 15.04 -26.33
N LEU A 65 -3.65 14.87 -26.33
CA LEU A 65 -2.82 15.19 -25.18
C LEU A 65 -2.75 16.70 -24.86
N GLY A 66 -3.23 17.58 -25.73
CA GLY A 66 -3.40 19.00 -25.43
C GLY A 66 -4.57 19.32 -24.49
N GLU A 67 -5.41 18.34 -24.15
CA GLU A 67 -6.53 18.49 -23.20
C GLU A 67 -6.21 17.96 -21.79
N VAL A 68 -5.02 17.40 -21.59
CA VAL A 68 -4.58 16.83 -20.32
C VAL A 68 -3.18 17.31 -19.97
N LEU A 69 -2.95 17.55 -18.68
CA LEU A 69 -1.62 17.90 -18.16
C LEU A 69 -1.28 16.96 -16.99
N TYR A 70 -0.15 16.26 -17.11
CA TYR A 70 0.46 15.51 -16.01
C TYR A 70 1.61 16.35 -15.41
N VAL A 71 1.61 16.49 -14.09
CA VAL A 71 2.64 17.25 -13.36
C VAL A 71 3.08 16.44 -12.13
N THR A 72 4.36 16.21 -11.98
CA THR A 72 4.94 15.68 -10.74
C THR A 72 5.35 16.82 -9.83
N LEU A 73 4.81 16.88 -8.62
CA LEU A 73 4.95 18.03 -7.72
C LEU A 73 6.23 18.00 -6.85
N ASP A 74 7.06 16.99 -7.04
CA ASP A 74 8.44 16.93 -6.53
C ASP A 74 9.46 17.62 -7.45
N ASP A 75 9.01 18.15 -8.60
CA ASP A 75 9.87 18.91 -9.52
C ASP A 75 10.31 20.23 -8.89
N ILE A 76 11.62 20.43 -8.80
CA ILE A 76 12.23 21.63 -8.18
C ILE A 76 11.79 22.95 -8.84
N ARG A 77 11.41 22.92 -10.12
CA ARG A 77 10.93 24.11 -10.86
C ARG A 77 9.59 24.62 -10.33
N LEU A 78 8.86 23.79 -9.58
CA LEU A 78 7.54 24.11 -9.03
C LEU A 78 7.58 24.65 -7.59
N GLN A 79 8.74 24.78 -6.97
CA GLN A 79 8.88 25.16 -5.55
C GLN A 79 8.19 26.48 -5.16
N ASN A 80 8.03 27.41 -6.11
CA ASN A 80 7.40 28.72 -5.89
C ASN A 80 5.98 28.80 -6.47
N LEU A 81 5.41 27.67 -6.91
CA LEU A 81 4.07 27.61 -7.48
C LEU A 81 3.13 26.87 -6.53
N THR A 82 1.87 27.30 -6.59
CA THR A 82 0.79 26.60 -5.89
C THR A 82 0.04 25.67 -6.84
N ILE A 83 -0.65 24.66 -6.30
CA ILE A 83 -1.56 23.83 -7.09
C ILE A 83 -2.65 24.69 -7.74
N VAL A 84 -3.03 25.81 -7.09
CA VAL A 84 -4.03 26.74 -7.61
C VAL A 84 -3.49 27.47 -8.85
N ASP A 85 -2.20 27.90 -8.85
CA ASP A 85 -1.59 28.53 -10.04
C ASP A 85 -1.57 27.56 -11.23
N ILE A 86 -1.25 26.28 -10.97
CA ILE A 86 -1.22 25.24 -12.01
C ILE A 86 -2.63 24.99 -12.58
N ALA A 87 -3.64 24.91 -11.71
CA ALA A 87 -5.01 24.67 -12.11
C ALA A 87 -5.60 25.88 -12.87
N GLU A 88 -5.30 27.11 -12.44
CA GLU A 88 -5.73 28.33 -13.13
C GLU A 88 -5.14 28.43 -14.53
N TYR A 89 -3.84 28.18 -14.65
CA TYR A 89 -3.18 28.15 -15.95
C TYR A 89 -3.79 27.06 -16.86
N ALA A 90 -3.94 25.83 -16.34
CA ALA A 90 -4.55 24.73 -17.06
C ALA A 90 -5.97 25.07 -17.56
N HIS A 91 -6.80 25.68 -16.70
CA HIS A 91 -8.15 26.10 -17.06
C HIS A 91 -8.17 27.15 -18.18
N LEU A 92 -7.32 28.17 -18.10
CA LEU A 92 -7.20 29.24 -19.10
C LEU A 92 -6.73 28.72 -20.49
N HIS A 93 -5.96 27.63 -20.52
CA HIS A 93 -5.43 27.03 -21.74
C HIS A 93 -6.25 25.82 -22.24
N GLY A 94 -7.46 25.62 -21.72
CA GLY A 94 -8.39 24.60 -22.22
C GLY A 94 -8.07 23.17 -21.80
N ILE A 95 -7.22 22.98 -20.80
CA ILE A 95 -6.97 21.67 -20.19
C ILE A 95 -8.24 21.20 -19.48
N LYS A 96 -8.70 19.99 -19.78
CA LYS A 96 -9.90 19.37 -19.20
C LYS A 96 -9.59 18.50 -17.99
N ALA A 97 -8.38 17.94 -17.93
CA ALA A 97 -7.97 17.07 -16.83
C ALA A 97 -6.53 17.35 -16.39
N LEU A 98 -6.35 17.50 -15.08
CA LEU A 98 -5.07 17.71 -14.42
C LEU A 98 -4.73 16.47 -13.59
N PHE A 99 -3.57 15.89 -13.87
CA PHE A 99 -3.02 14.75 -13.14
C PHE A 99 -1.81 15.22 -12.33
N LEU A 100 -1.96 15.24 -11.00
CA LEU A 100 -0.95 15.72 -10.06
C LEU A 100 -0.32 14.54 -9.33
N ASP A 101 0.95 14.30 -9.57
CA ASP A 101 1.67 13.23 -8.87
C ASP A 101 2.40 13.78 -7.64
N GLU A 102 2.40 13.00 -6.55
CA GLU A 102 3.10 13.27 -5.31
C GLU A 102 2.72 14.63 -4.65
N VAL A 103 1.42 14.93 -4.52
CA VAL A 103 0.90 16.22 -4.00
C VAL A 103 1.43 16.60 -2.62
N HIS A 104 1.86 15.65 -1.82
CA HIS A 104 2.37 15.88 -0.46
C HIS A 104 3.67 16.68 -0.42
N TYR A 105 4.35 16.88 -1.54
CA TYR A 105 5.52 17.80 -1.61
C TYR A 105 5.13 19.28 -1.56
N ILE A 106 3.87 19.62 -1.83
CA ILE A 106 3.39 21.01 -1.76
C ILE A 106 2.78 21.28 -0.38
N PRO A 107 3.29 22.24 0.41
CA PRO A 107 2.68 22.63 1.67
C PRO A 107 1.21 23.06 1.49
N HIS A 108 0.34 22.68 2.41
CA HIS A 108 -1.10 23.03 2.39
C HIS A 108 -1.87 22.57 1.12
N TRP A 109 -1.39 21.49 0.48
CA TRP A 109 -1.97 20.93 -0.74
C TRP A 109 -3.48 20.66 -0.62
N GLU A 110 -3.99 20.25 0.56
CA GLU A 110 -5.40 19.96 0.77
C GLU A 110 -6.28 21.20 0.59
N GLN A 111 -5.86 22.32 1.18
CA GLN A 111 -6.58 23.58 1.05
C GLN A 111 -6.56 24.08 -0.40
N MET A 112 -5.44 23.88 -1.09
CA MET A 112 -5.29 24.22 -2.50
C MET A 112 -6.19 23.36 -3.38
N LEU A 113 -6.23 22.03 -3.20
CA LEU A 113 -7.13 21.15 -3.94
C LEU A 113 -8.60 21.45 -3.68
N LYS A 114 -8.97 21.79 -2.44
CA LYS A 114 -10.31 22.29 -2.12
C LYS A 114 -10.64 23.55 -2.93
N ASN A 115 -9.76 24.54 -2.95
CA ASN A 115 -9.94 25.76 -3.71
C ASN A 115 -10.06 25.47 -5.21
N VAL A 116 -9.26 24.58 -5.75
CA VAL A 116 -9.34 24.13 -7.15
C VAL A 116 -10.70 23.49 -7.43
N PHE A 117 -11.16 22.59 -6.57
CA PHE A 117 -12.47 21.95 -6.71
C PHE A 117 -13.61 22.95 -6.71
N ASP A 118 -13.59 23.90 -5.79
CA ASP A 118 -14.68 24.87 -5.62
C ASP A 118 -14.65 25.94 -6.74
N ARG A 119 -13.48 26.27 -7.29
CA ARG A 119 -13.28 27.35 -8.27
C ARG A 119 -13.43 26.89 -9.74
N PHE A 120 -12.96 25.70 -10.07
CA PHE A 120 -12.90 25.19 -11.46
C PHE A 120 -13.83 24.01 -11.65
N SER A 121 -15.14 24.26 -11.79
CA SER A 121 -16.18 23.20 -11.81
C SER A 121 -16.06 22.22 -12.97
N THR A 122 -15.43 22.60 -14.07
CA THR A 122 -15.24 21.77 -15.28
C THR A 122 -13.90 21.03 -15.32
N LEU A 123 -12.96 21.37 -14.42
CA LEU A 123 -11.64 20.75 -14.38
C LEU A 123 -11.72 19.44 -13.59
N LYS A 124 -11.36 18.35 -14.23
CA LYS A 124 -11.11 17.06 -13.56
C LYS A 124 -9.73 17.07 -12.93
N VAL A 125 -9.61 16.58 -11.70
CA VAL A 125 -8.32 16.47 -11.00
C VAL A 125 -8.14 15.06 -10.49
N VAL A 126 -7.05 14.42 -10.91
CA VAL A 126 -6.61 13.12 -10.36
C VAL A 126 -5.26 13.34 -9.71
N TYR A 127 -5.11 12.94 -8.47
CA TYR A 127 -3.85 13.15 -7.78
C TYR A 127 -3.39 11.94 -7.00
N THR A 128 -2.07 11.83 -6.85
CA THR A 128 -1.45 10.79 -6.04
C THR A 128 -0.68 11.35 -4.87
N GLY A 129 -0.39 10.45 -3.95
CA GLY A 129 0.56 10.70 -2.88
C GLY A 129 0.91 9.46 -2.08
N SER A 130 1.86 9.60 -1.17
CA SER A 130 2.27 8.56 -0.25
C SER A 130 1.12 8.12 0.66
N SER A 131 1.16 6.90 1.20
CA SER A 131 0.22 6.37 2.22
C SER A 131 0.01 7.33 3.39
N ILE A 132 1.00 8.15 3.67
CA ILE A 132 1.03 9.13 4.74
C ILE A 132 -0.03 10.23 4.58
N LEU A 133 -0.62 10.41 3.38
CA LEU A 133 -1.76 11.31 3.16
C LEU A 133 -2.98 10.99 4.05
N GLN A 134 -3.06 9.77 4.58
CA GLN A 134 -4.10 9.40 5.57
C GLN A 134 -4.03 10.21 6.86
N LEU A 135 -2.92 10.91 7.13
CA LEU A 135 -2.73 11.76 8.30
C LEU A 135 -3.07 13.24 8.05
N ALA A 136 -3.48 13.60 6.85
CA ALA A 136 -3.86 14.96 6.51
C ALA A 136 -5.04 15.42 7.41
N LYS A 137 -4.85 16.54 8.10
CA LYS A 137 -5.82 17.09 9.06
C LYS A 137 -7.16 17.45 8.42
N SER A 138 -7.21 17.63 7.11
CA SER A 138 -8.37 18.08 6.32
C SER A 138 -9.12 16.94 5.62
N GLU A 139 -8.82 15.67 5.92
CA GLU A 139 -9.50 14.55 5.28
C GLU A 139 -11.04 14.67 5.40
N ALA A 140 -11.53 15.14 6.55
CA ALA A 140 -12.96 15.39 6.77
C ALA A 140 -13.54 16.50 5.85
N ASP A 141 -12.77 17.53 5.51
CA ASP A 141 -13.22 18.64 4.65
C ASP A 141 -13.19 18.27 3.16
N MET A 142 -12.25 17.37 2.78
CA MET A 142 -12.13 16.84 1.42
C MET A 142 -13.07 15.66 1.13
N SER A 143 -13.59 14.98 2.15
CA SER A 143 -14.36 13.73 2.01
C SER A 143 -15.61 13.83 1.11
N ARG A 144 -16.21 15.02 0.97
CA ARG A 144 -17.35 15.27 0.09
C ARG A 144 -16.97 15.66 -1.34
N ARG A 145 -15.69 15.91 -1.60
CA ARG A 145 -15.18 16.46 -2.85
C ARG A 145 -14.40 15.44 -3.68
N GLN A 146 -13.88 14.42 -3.03
CA GLN A 146 -12.99 13.45 -3.66
C GLN A 146 -13.45 12.01 -3.41
N THR A 147 -13.09 11.12 -4.33
CA THR A 147 -13.11 9.68 -4.11
C THR A 147 -11.68 9.21 -3.86
N VAL A 148 -11.48 8.48 -2.77
CA VAL A 148 -10.15 8.02 -2.35
C VAL A 148 -10.00 6.53 -2.63
N TYR A 149 -8.86 6.16 -3.21
CA TYR A 149 -8.48 4.78 -3.49
C TYR A 149 -7.11 4.48 -2.88
N ASP A 150 -7.03 3.37 -2.15
CA ASP A 150 -5.79 2.88 -1.56
C ASP A 150 -5.15 1.84 -2.49
N MET A 151 -3.93 2.14 -2.95
CA MET A 151 -3.14 1.27 -3.80
C MET A 151 -2.09 0.55 -2.98
N THR A 152 -2.06 -0.77 -3.10
CA THR A 152 -1.12 -1.64 -2.38
C THR A 152 0.01 -2.10 -3.28
N GLY A 153 0.98 -2.86 -2.76
CA GLY A 153 1.90 -3.62 -3.60
C GLY A 153 1.21 -4.74 -4.38
N PHE A 154 1.96 -5.51 -5.15
CA PHE A 154 1.41 -6.66 -5.86
C PHE A 154 0.82 -7.69 -4.89
N SER A 155 -0.36 -8.21 -5.22
CA SER A 155 -0.80 -9.52 -4.73
C SER A 155 0.01 -10.63 -5.42
N PHE A 156 -0.05 -11.85 -4.88
CA PHE A 156 0.58 -12.98 -5.56
C PHE A 156 -0.04 -13.21 -6.95
N ARG A 157 -1.34 -12.99 -7.09
CA ARG A 157 -2.07 -13.03 -8.37
C ARG A 157 -1.50 -12.02 -9.38
N GLU A 158 -1.31 -10.76 -8.98
CA GLU A 158 -0.73 -9.74 -9.86
C GLU A 158 0.71 -10.06 -10.23
N TYR A 159 1.51 -10.53 -9.25
CA TYR A 159 2.88 -10.97 -9.50
C TYR A 159 2.95 -12.05 -10.59
N LEU A 160 2.09 -13.08 -10.51
CA LEU A 160 2.03 -14.14 -11.53
C LEU A 160 1.59 -13.61 -12.89
N LEU A 161 0.62 -12.68 -12.93
CA LEU A 161 0.17 -12.05 -14.16
C LEU A 161 1.30 -11.24 -14.81
N PHE A 162 1.95 -10.37 -14.05
CA PHE A 162 3.02 -9.50 -14.57
C PHE A 162 4.28 -10.27 -14.98
N LYS A 163 4.53 -11.43 -14.38
CA LYS A 163 5.58 -12.37 -14.81
C LYS A 163 5.17 -13.21 -16.03
N GLY A 164 3.94 -13.09 -16.53
CA GLY A 164 3.44 -13.90 -17.64
C GLY A 164 3.27 -15.39 -17.30
N ILE A 165 3.14 -15.73 -16.01
CA ILE A 165 3.07 -17.11 -15.53
C ILE A 165 1.63 -17.61 -15.53
N PHE A 166 0.72 -16.81 -14.93
CA PHE A 166 -0.67 -17.21 -14.76
C PHE A 166 -1.57 -15.98 -14.65
N ALA A 167 -2.71 -16.01 -15.33
CA ALA A 167 -3.74 -14.98 -15.26
C ALA A 167 -5.00 -15.52 -14.57
N ALA A 168 -5.51 -14.79 -13.60
CA ALA A 168 -6.77 -15.10 -12.92
C ALA A 168 -7.45 -13.82 -12.45
N GLU A 169 -8.77 -13.87 -12.33
CA GLU A 169 -9.55 -12.82 -11.67
C GLU A 169 -9.36 -12.85 -10.16
N PRO A 170 -9.51 -11.70 -9.46
CA PRO A 170 -9.51 -11.67 -8.02
C PRO A 170 -10.69 -12.45 -7.44
N MET A 171 -10.48 -13.10 -6.30
CA MET A 171 -11.46 -13.96 -5.66
C MET A 171 -11.99 -13.31 -4.38
N ARG A 172 -13.26 -13.60 -4.05
CA ARG A 172 -13.81 -13.24 -2.74
C ARG A 172 -13.31 -14.23 -1.68
N LEU A 173 -13.17 -13.76 -0.45
CA LEU A 173 -12.76 -14.62 0.67
C LEU A 173 -13.73 -15.80 0.86
N GLU A 174 -15.03 -15.54 0.82
CA GLU A 174 -16.07 -16.58 0.98
C GLU A 174 -15.99 -17.66 -0.11
N ASP A 175 -15.65 -17.28 -1.34
CA ASP A 175 -15.49 -18.22 -2.45
C ASP A 175 -14.27 -19.13 -2.24
N ILE A 176 -13.18 -18.57 -1.70
CA ILE A 176 -11.99 -19.35 -1.32
C ILE A 176 -12.32 -20.34 -0.21
N LEU A 177 -13.00 -19.89 0.85
CA LEU A 177 -13.33 -20.72 2.01
C LEU A 177 -14.33 -21.84 1.67
N GLY A 178 -15.34 -21.52 0.84
CA GLY A 178 -16.39 -22.48 0.47
C GLY A 178 -15.98 -23.48 -0.60
N ASN A 179 -14.99 -23.18 -1.45
CA ASN A 179 -14.70 -23.95 -2.65
C ASN A 179 -13.23 -24.38 -2.78
N VAL A 180 -12.48 -24.40 -1.70
CA VAL A 180 -11.02 -24.60 -1.71
C VAL A 180 -10.56 -25.83 -2.50
N THR A 181 -11.23 -26.98 -2.34
CA THR A 181 -10.87 -28.22 -3.04
C THR A 181 -11.06 -28.06 -4.55
N HIS A 182 -12.21 -27.52 -5.00
CA HIS A 182 -12.47 -27.27 -6.41
C HIS A 182 -11.46 -26.27 -7.02
N LEU A 183 -11.18 -25.18 -6.32
CA LEU A 183 -10.21 -24.17 -6.75
C LEU A 183 -8.84 -24.81 -6.95
N THR A 184 -8.33 -25.52 -5.97
CA THR A 184 -6.97 -26.06 -6.00
C THR A 184 -6.80 -27.23 -6.96
N THR A 185 -7.84 -28.04 -7.20
CA THR A 185 -7.75 -29.23 -8.09
C THR A 185 -8.17 -28.97 -9.52
N ASN A 186 -9.04 -27.96 -9.76
CA ASN A 186 -9.60 -27.70 -11.09
C ASN A 186 -9.21 -26.34 -11.67
N VAL A 187 -9.41 -25.25 -10.90
CA VAL A 187 -9.16 -23.90 -11.40
C VAL A 187 -7.65 -23.66 -11.53
N PHE A 188 -6.87 -23.98 -10.51
CA PHE A 188 -5.43 -23.78 -10.46
C PHE A 188 -4.58 -25.01 -10.83
N LYS A 189 -5.20 -26.05 -11.45
CA LYS A 189 -4.52 -27.32 -11.77
C LYS A 189 -3.24 -27.18 -12.62
N SER A 190 -3.15 -26.12 -13.44
CA SER A 190 -1.97 -25.84 -14.28
C SER A 190 -0.91 -25.01 -13.58
N LEU A 191 -1.24 -24.38 -12.44
CA LEU A 191 -0.32 -23.59 -11.66
C LEU A 191 0.46 -24.47 -10.69
N ARG A 192 1.76 -24.24 -10.58
CA ARG A 192 2.62 -24.78 -9.52
C ARG A 192 2.89 -23.68 -8.50
N PRO A 193 1.93 -23.36 -7.62
CA PRO A 193 2.00 -22.13 -6.81
C PRO A 193 3.22 -22.09 -5.90
N ILE A 194 3.61 -23.21 -5.30
CA ILE A 194 4.77 -23.27 -4.37
C ILE A 194 6.07 -22.86 -5.07
N ALA A 195 6.25 -23.21 -6.35
CA ALA A 195 7.45 -22.87 -7.10
C ALA A 195 7.68 -21.34 -7.25
N TYR A 196 6.61 -20.55 -7.24
CA TYR A 196 6.64 -19.09 -7.43
C TYR A 196 6.37 -18.33 -6.14
N PHE A 197 5.70 -18.95 -5.18
CA PHE A 197 5.28 -18.31 -3.95
C PHE A 197 6.48 -17.90 -3.07
N ASP A 198 7.48 -18.77 -2.96
CA ASP A 198 8.71 -18.43 -2.24
C ASP A 198 9.46 -17.24 -2.84
N GLU A 199 9.48 -17.12 -4.19
CA GLU A 199 10.07 -15.97 -4.87
C GLU A 199 9.25 -14.69 -4.61
N TYR A 200 7.92 -14.78 -4.73
CA TYR A 200 7.04 -13.67 -4.40
C TYR A 200 7.22 -13.17 -2.97
N LEU A 201 7.25 -14.06 -1.99
CA LEU A 201 7.47 -13.70 -0.59
C LEU A 201 8.78 -12.95 -0.37
N LYS A 202 9.82 -13.24 -1.16
CA LYS A 202 11.13 -12.58 -1.09
C LYS A 202 11.11 -11.19 -1.74
N ASN A 203 10.64 -11.10 -2.97
CA ASN A 203 10.83 -9.92 -3.81
C ASN A 203 9.66 -9.58 -4.75
N GLY A 204 8.49 -10.21 -4.59
CA GLY A 204 7.36 -10.05 -5.52
C GLY A 204 6.35 -8.96 -5.17
N TYR A 205 6.49 -8.27 -4.05
CA TYR A 205 5.49 -7.29 -3.60
C TYR A 205 5.57 -5.95 -4.33
N TYR A 206 6.78 -5.51 -4.72
CA TYR A 206 6.96 -4.21 -5.38
C TYR A 206 7.18 -4.37 -6.88
N PRO A 207 6.42 -3.62 -7.73
CA PRO A 207 6.49 -3.69 -9.19
C PRO A 207 7.88 -3.50 -9.79
N PHE A 208 8.78 -2.75 -9.16
CA PHE A 208 10.13 -2.53 -9.67
C PHE A 208 11.01 -3.81 -9.74
N ILE A 209 10.53 -4.96 -9.23
CA ILE A 209 11.14 -6.28 -9.51
C ILE A 209 11.19 -6.57 -11.02
N LEU A 210 10.27 -6.00 -11.79
CA LEU A 210 10.19 -6.18 -13.24
C LEU A 210 11.29 -5.42 -14.00
N GLU A 211 11.99 -4.48 -13.34
CA GLU A 211 13.06 -3.66 -13.94
C GLU A 211 14.44 -4.36 -13.91
N GLY A 212 14.50 -5.62 -13.52
CA GLY A 212 15.72 -6.44 -13.59
C GLY A 212 16.26 -7.01 -12.28
N GLY A 213 15.76 -6.58 -11.14
CA GLY A 213 15.88 -7.23 -9.82
C GLY A 213 17.26 -7.28 -9.15
N GLN A 214 18.37 -6.90 -9.80
CA GLN A 214 19.71 -7.02 -9.20
C GLN A 214 19.86 -6.14 -7.94
N ASP A 215 19.31 -4.93 -7.96
CA ASP A 215 19.39 -3.96 -6.86
C ASP A 215 18.10 -3.84 -6.06
N TYR A 216 17.24 -4.86 -6.09
CA TYR A 216 15.91 -4.84 -5.50
C TYR A 216 15.92 -4.40 -4.02
N TYR A 217 16.76 -5.01 -3.21
CA TYR A 217 16.83 -4.69 -1.78
C TYR A 217 17.48 -3.34 -1.51
N GLU A 218 18.40 -2.89 -2.35
CA GLU A 218 18.99 -1.56 -2.27
C GLU A 218 17.95 -0.47 -2.58
N HIS A 219 17.13 -0.70 -3.61
CA HIS A 219 15.98 0.17 -3.89
C HIS A 219 15.00 0.19 -2.72
N LEU A 220 14.72 -0.96 -2.10
CA LEU A 220 13.82 -1.05 -0.96
C LEU A 220 14.39 -0.34 0.27
N HIS A 221 15.69 -0.47 0.53
CA HIS A 221 16.39 0.32 1.57
C HIS A 221 16.31 1.83 1.30
N SER A 222 16.45 2.25 0.05
CA SER A 222 16.31 3.64 -0.36
C SER A 222 14.89 4.14 -0.11
N ILE A 223 13.86 3.36 -0.47
CA ILE A 223 12.45 3.67 -0.18
C ILE A 223 12.23 3.85 1.33
N VAL A 224 12.73 2.96 2.17
CA VAL A 224 12.63 3.07 3.63
C VAL A 224 13.25 4.36 4.14
N ASN A 225 14.41 4.74 3.62
CA ASN A 225 15.07 6.01 4.00
C ASN A 225 14.27 7.23 3.54
N VAL A 226 13.76 7.23 2.30
CA VAL A 226 12.91 8.32 1.79
C VAL A 226 11.65 8.48 2.64
N VAL A 227 10.97 7.38 2.95
CA VAL A 227 9.77 7.40 3.80
C VAL A 227 10.07 8.01 5.18
N ILE A 228 11.17 7.58 5.83
CA ILE A 228 11.50 8.06 7.17
C ILE A 228 11.97 9.53 7.16
N PHE A 229 12.86 9.90 6.23
CA PHE A 229 13.55 11.19 6.28
C PHE A 229 12.93 12.28 5.38
N GLN A 230 12.04 11.91 4.45
CA GLN A 230 11.38 12.88 3.56
C GLN A 230 9.87 12.89 3.76
N ASP A 231 9.18 11.73 3.75
CA ASP A 231 7.72 11.70 3.81
C ASP A 231 7.18 12.01 5.22
N ILE A 232 7.71 11.36 6.26
CA ILE A 232 7.27 11.57 7.65
C ILE A 232 7.38 13.03 8.10
N PRO A 233 8.43 13.81 7.78
CA PRO A 233 8.51 15.24 8.12
C PRO A 233 7.42 16.11 7.51
N LEU A 234 6.89 15.74 6.33
CA LEU A 234 5.88 16.54 5.64
C LEU A 234 4.52 16.59 6.36
N ILE A 235 4.29 15.69 7.34
CA ILE A 235 2.99 15.61 8.04
C ILE A 235 2.94 16.48 9.30
N GLY A 236 4.05 16.76 9.93
CA GLY A 236 4.07 17.43 11.23
C GLY A 236 5.22 18.39 11.41
N ASN A 237 4.90 19.64 11.72
CA ASN A 237 5.89 20.70 11.99
C ASN A 237 6.80 20.42 13.21
N ASP A 238 6.49 19.37 14.02
CA ASP A 238 7.19 19.07 15.27
C ASP A 238 8.10 17.83 15.18
N ILE A 239 8.38 17.31 13.98
CA ILE A 239 9.23 16.11 13.82
C ILE A 239 10.64 16.54 13.44
N ASN A 240 11.50 16.66 14.43
CA ASN A 240 12.90 16.99 14.24
C ASN A 240 13.74 15.78 13.83
N PHE A 241 14.95 16.04 13.33
CA PHE A 241 15.89 15.01 12.87
C PHE A 241 16.17 13.92 13.93
N ALA A 242 16.31 14.31 15.21
CA ALA A 242 16.54 13.35 16.30
C ALA A 242 15.34 12.35 16.44
N THR A 243 14.12 12.81 16.21
CA THR A 243 12.91 11.95 16.23
C THR A 243 12.90 10.99 15.04
N LEU A 244 13.33 11.44 13.85
CA LEU A 244 13.47 10.58 12.67
C LEU A 244 14.54 9.50 12.87
N GLN A 245 15.65 9.82 13.50
CA GLN A 245 16.68 8.84 13.89
C GLN A 245 16.09 7.78 14.85
N LYS A 246 15.23 8.18 15.78
CA LYS A 246 14.52 7.26 16.67
C LYS A 246 13.52 6.38 15.89
N ALA A 247 12.81 6.93 14.88
CA ALA A 247 11.93 6.16 14.00
C ALA A 247 12.71 5.08 13.26
N ARG A 248 13.88 5.42 12.68
CA ARG A 248 14.76 4.47 12.01
C ARG A 248 15.25 3.39 12.95
N LYS A 249 15.69 3.78 14.17
CA LYS A 249 16.15 2.84 15.19
C LYS A 249 15.02 1.90 15.63
N LEU A 250 13.80 2.43 15.82
CA LEU A 250 12.62 1.65 16.18
C LEU A 250 12.29 0.63 15.07
N LEU A 251 12.25 1.06 13.81
CA LEU A 251 12.00 0.15 12.68
C LEU A 251 13.06 -0.95 12.60
N SER A 252 14.34 -0.60 12.74
CA SER A 252 15.44 -1.58 12.75
C SER A 252 15.38 -2.55 13.93
N LEU A 253 14.91 -2.10 15.08
CA LEU A 253 14.70 -2.98 16.24
C LEU A 253 13.52 -3.93 15.99
N LEU A 254 12.38 -3.38 15.57
CA LEU A 254 11.18 -4.15 15.30
C LEU A 254 11.40 -5.18 14.19
N SER A 255 12.11 -4.82 13.13
CA SER A 255 12.36 -5.75 12.01
C SER A 255 13.02 -7.07 12.45
N LYS A 256 13.75 -7.08 13.56
CA LYS A 256 14.44 -8.27 14.07
C LYS A 256 13.58 -9.19 14.93
N ILE A 257 12.46 -8.68 15.47
CA ILE A 257 11.68 -9.35 16.51
C ILE A 257 10.20 -9.54 16.18
N VAL A 258 9.70 -8.93 15.09
CA VAL A 258 8.29 -9.11 14.69
C VAL A 258 8.03 -10.45 14.00
N PRO A 259 6.82 -11.03 14.13
CA PRO A 259 5.64 -10.55 14.87
C PRO A 259 5.87 -10.49 16.38
N LEU A 260 5.43 -9.44 17.01
CA LEU A 260 5.71 -9.17 18.42
C LEU A 260 4.47 -8.61 19.13
N GLU A 261 4.17 -9.15 20.31
CA GLU A 261 3.37 -8.46 21.32
C GLU A 261 4.24 -7.41 22.02
N PRO A 262 4.05 -6.10 21.74
CA PRO A 262 5.04 -5.11 22.12
C PRO A 262 5.08 -4.87 23.64
N ASN A 263 6.26 -4.93 24.22
CA ASN A 263 6.54 -4.33 25.51
C ASN A 263 7.02 -2.89 25.30
N ILE A 264 6.10 -1.92 25.43
CA ILE A 264 6.40 -0.51 25.16
C ILE A 264 7.54 0.01 26.04
N SER A 265 7.63 -0.44 27.31
CA SER A 265 8.71 0.00 28.21
C SER A 265 10.09 -0.48 27.72
N THR A 266 10.16 -1.69 27.15
CA THR A 266 11.39 -2.19 26.52
C THR A 266 11.74 -1.37 25.28
N LEU A 267 10.76 -1.09 24.41
CA LEU A 267 10.99 -0.24 23.24
C LEU A 267 11.46 1.17 23.63
N CYS A 268 10.88 1.76 24.67
CA CYS A 268 11.31 3.06 25.22
C CYS A 268 12.80 3.05 25.60
N ARG A 269 13.22 2.02 26.35
CA ARG A 269 14.61 1.88 26.79
C ARG A 269 15.55 1.68 25.61
N GLU A 270 15.24 0.76 24.71
CA GLU A 270 16.10 0.41 23.58
C GLU A 270 16.22 1.57 22.58
N VAL A 271 15.14 2.29 22.31
CA VAL A 271 15.14 3.43 21.39
C VAL A 271 15.69 4.70 22.05
N GLY A 272 15.56 4.83 23.37
CA GLY A 272 15.90 6.04 24.12
C GLY A 272 14.83 7.14 23.93
N ALA A 273 13.54 6.78 24.05
CA ALA A 273 12.43 7.68 23.83
C ALA A 273 11.32 7.51 24.88
N ALA A 274 10.60 8.58 25.18
CA ALA A 274 9.42 8.53 26.03
C ALA A 274 8.30 7.68 25.39
N ARG A 275 7.39 7.17 26.25
CA ARG A 275 6.27 6.31 25.82
C ARG A 275 5.42 6.94 24.70
N GLU A 276 5.09 8.21 24.86
CA GLU A 276 4.25 8.95 23.89
C GLU A 276 4.94 9.06 22.52
N VAL A 277 6.28 9.26 22.53
CA VAL A 277 7.08 9.29 21.30
C VAL A 277 7.07 7.92 20.62
N ILE A 278 7.24 6.82 21.36
CA ILE A 278 7.18 5.46 20.78
C ILE A 278 5.82 5.20 20.16
N ILE A 279 4.72 5.50 20.85
CA ILE A 279 3.36 5.31 20.33
C ILE A 279 3.13 6.16 19.07
N LYS A 280 3.55 7.44 19.09
CA LYS A 280 3.50 8.32 17.91
C LYS A 280 4.30 7.74 16.73
N LEU A 281 5.51 7.24 16.98
CA LEU A 281 6.36 6.66 15.94
C LEU A 281 5.78 5.36 15.38
N LEU A 282 5.17 4.50 16.19
CA LEU A 282 4.48 3.30 15.71
C LEU A 282 3.33 3.67 14.75
N ALA A 283 2.48 4.63 15.15
CA ALA A 283 1.39 5.11 14.30
C ALA A 283 1.88 5.76 12.99
N LEU A 284 2.97 6.52 13.04
CA LEU A 284 3.57 7.12 11.84
C LEU A 284 4.14 6.05 10.89
N LEU A 285 4.86 5.06 11.42
CA LEU A 285 5.42 3.97 10.62
C LEU A 285 4.32 3.07 10.02
N GLU A 286 3.21 2.86 10.74
CA GLU A 286 2.05 2.16 10.18
C GLU A 286 1.45 2.93 9.00
N LYS A 287 1.12 4.21 9.20
CA LYS A 287 0.55 5.06 8.15
C LYS A 287 1.50 5.24 6.95
N ALA A 288 2.80 5.17 7.20
CA ALA A 288 3.82 5.21 6.16
C ALA A 288 4.00 3.87 5.40
N GLY A 289 3.23 2.83 5.75
CA GLY A 289 3.30 1.51 5.12
C GLY A 289 4.57 0.72 5.46
N MET A 290 5.16 0.98 6.64
CA MET A 290 6.31 0.23 7.13
C MET A 290 5.92 -0.87 8.11
N LEU A 291 4.85 -0.64 8.88
CA LEU A 291 4.32 -1.55 9.89
C LEU A 291 2.83 -1.81 9.66
N ARG A 292 2.34 -2.91 10.26
CA ARG A 292 0.91 -3.17 10.50
C ARG A 292 0.71 -3.45 11.98
N LEU A 293 -0.26 -2.75 12.55
CA LEU A 293 -0.60 -2.86 13.97
C LEU A 293 -1.90 -3.63 14.13
N LEU A 294 -1.84 -4.78 14.77
CA LEU A 294 -3.01 -5.61 15.06
C LEU A 294 -3.54 -5.31 16.46
N GLN A 295 -4.86 -5.20 16.60
CA GLN A 295 -5.55 -4.88 17.85
C GLN A 295 -6.66 -5.90 18.16
N LYS A 296 -6.99 -6.05 19.44
CA LYS A 296 -8.16 -6.81 19.90
C LYS A 296 -9.43 -5.97 19.73
N GLY A 297 -10.30 -6.43 18.79
CA GLY A 297 -11.59 -5.80 18.52
C GLY A 297 -11.52 -4.48 17.75
N ILE A 298 -12.45 -4.27 16.84
CA ILE A 298 -12.50 -3.12 15.93
C ILE A 298 -12.96 -1.85 16.67
N ASN A 299 -13.71 -1.95 17.77
CA ASN A 299 -14.38 -0.83 18.47
C ASN A 299 -13.71 -0.38 19.76
N SER A 300 -12.46 -0.71 20.01
CA SER A 300 -11.80 -0.33 21.24
C SER A 300 -11.33 1.14 21.21
N TYR A 301 -11.89 2.01 22.07
CA TYR A 301 -11.33 3.34 22.40
C TYR A 301 -9.85 3.31 22.82
N LYS A 302 -9.28 2.12 22.99
CA LYS A 302 -7.87 1.87 23.25
C LYS A 302 -6.96 1.98 22.01
N GLN A 303 -7.51 2.28 20.83
CA GLN A 303 -6.76 2.38 19.56
C GLN A 303 -5.53 3.30 19.59
N LEU A 304 -5.48 4.25 20.52
CA LEU A 304 -4.37 5.20 20.65
C LEU A 304 -3.30 4.79 21.70
N SER A 305 -3.47 3.67 22.42
CA SER A 305 -2.60 3.42 23.58
C SER A 305 -1.53 2.35 23.39
N ARG A 306 -1.81 1.24 22.71
CA ARG A 306 -0.86 0.13 22.50
C ARG A 306 -1.43 -0.87 21.49
N PRO A 307 -0.71 -1.22 20.42
CA PRO A 307 -1.08 -2.37 19.59
C PRO A 307 -0.88 -3.68 20.36
N ASP A 308 -1.73 -4.67 20.10
CA ASP A 308 -1.60 -6.00 20.71
C ASP A 308 -0.52 -6.82 19.98
N LYS A 309 -0.38 -6.67 18.66
CA LYS A 309 0.69 -7.31 17.89
C LYS A 309 1.20 -6.37 16.78
N ILE A 310 2.48 -6.44 16.47
CA ILE A 310 3.14 -5.63 15.42
C ILE A 310 3.74 -6.56 14.38
N TYR A 311 3.54 -6.20 13.10
CA TYR A 311 4.14 -6.84 11.92
C TYR A 311 4.90 -5.80 11.10
N LEU A 312 5.87 -6.22 10.29
CA LEU A 312 6.26 -5.43 9.11
C LEU A 312 5.11 -5.40 8.11
N ASP A 313 5.03 -4.35 7.30
CA ASP A 313 3.91 -4.21 6.35
C ASP A 313 3.81 -5.39 5.37
N ASN A 314 4.94 -5.85 4.86
CA ASN A 314 4.99 -6.94 3.90
C ASN A 314 6.25 -7.80 4.06
N THR A 315 6.26 -8.95 3.42
CA THR A 315 7.34 -9.94 3.52
C THR A 315 8.65 -9.47 2.87
N ASN A 316 8.58 -8.63 1.83
CA ASN A 316 9.78 -8.12 1.16
C ASN A 316 10.57 -7.16 2.08
N LEU A 317 9.87 -6.37 2.91
CA LEU A 317 10.52 -5.59 3.97
C LEU A 317 11.21 -6.49 5.01
N MET A 318 10.67 -7.68 5.29
CA MET A 318 11.35 -8.64 6.17
C MET A 318 12.69 -9.05 5.57
N TYR A 319 12.74 -9.44 4.32
CA TYR A 319 13.97 -9.84 3.63
C TYR A 319 14.97 -8.69 3.47
N ALA A 320 14.49 -7.46 3.28
CA ALA A 320 15.36 -6.29 3.19
C ALA A 320 15.98 -5.90 4.53
N LEU A 321 15.23 -6.03 5.64
CA LEU A 321 15.62 -5.47 6.93
C LEU A 321 16.15 -6.51 7.92
N GLN A 322 16.00 -7.82 7.63
CA GLN A 322 16.43 -8.92 8.51
C GLN A 322 17.55 -9.73 7.87
N PRO A 323 18.59 -10.10 8.62
CA PRO A 323 19.64 -10.99 8.11
C PRO A 323 19.13 -12.42 7.87
N THR A 324 18.15 -12.86 8.65
CA THR A 324 17.49 -14.17 8.52
C THR A 324 16.00 -14.01 8.82
N VAL A 325 15.15 -14.59 7.97
CA VAL A 325 13.70 -14.50 8.10
C VAL A 325 13.13 -15.78 8.71
N ASN A 326 12.36 -15.65 9.78
CA ASN A 326 11.67 -16.78 10.39
C ASN A 326 10.43 -17.15 9.55
N LYS A 327 10.29 -18.44 9.20
CA LYS A 327 9.18 -18.93 8.36
C LYS A 327 7.79 -18.72 8.99
N GLY A 328 7.64 -18.85 10.32
CA GLY A 328 6.38 -18.58 10.99
C GLY A 328 5.97 -17.12 10.85
N SER A 329 6.90 -16.23 11.15
CA SER A 329 6.73 -14.78 10.99
C SER A 329 6.41 -14.37 9.55
N LEU A 330 7.07 -15.00 8.58
CA LEU A 330 6.85 -14.77 7.15
C LEU A 330 5.41 -15.08 6.74
N ARG A 331 4.89 -16.22 7.18
CA ARG A 331 3.53 -16.69 6.90
C ARG A 331 2.47 -15.74 7.46
N GLU A 332 2.61 -15.40 8.71
CA GLU A 332 1.69 -14.46 9.37
C GLU A 332 1.74 -13.06 8.74
N THR A 333 2.93 -12.56 8.40
CA THR A 333 3.10 -11.25 7.74
C THR A 333 2.44 -11.24 6.35
N PHE A 334 2.62 -12.30 5.56
CA PHE A 334 1.94 -12.44 4.27
C PHE A 334 0.42 -12.45 4.45
N PHE A 335 -0.09 -13.29 5.35
CA PHE A 335 -1.53 -13.42 5.61
C PHE A 335 -2.14 -12.08 6.04
N MET A 336 -1.53 -11.42 7.03
CA MET A 336 -1.94 -10.10 7.49
C MET A 336 -1.93 -9.05 6.37
N ASN A 337 -0.86 -9.02 5.56
CA ASN A 337 -0.76 -8.09 4.43
C ASN A 337 -1.90 -8.28 3.44
N GLN A 338 -2.11 -9.50 2.93
CA GLN A 338 -3.10 -9.74 1.88
C GLN A 338 -4.54 -9.48 2.34
N LEU A 339 -4.88 -9.86 3.57
CA LEU A 339 -6.24 -9.69 4.08
C LEU A 339 -6.58 -8.25 4.48
N SER A 340 -5.64 -7.51 5.04
CA SER A 340 -5.88 -6.12 5.48
C SER A 340 -6.30 -5.17 4.35
N HIS A 341 -6.18 -5.57 3.09
CA HIS A 341 -6.60 -4.76 1.94
C HIS A 341 -8.06 -4.98 1.55
N ILE A 342 -8.66 -6.07 2.02
CA ILE A 342 -10.03 -6.46 1.58
C ILE A 342 -10.98 -6.72 2.75
N ALA A 343 -10.46 -6.80 3.97
CA ALA A 343 -11.22 -7.20 5.15
C ALA A 343 -10.69 -6.51 6.41
N ASP A 344 -11.55 -6.40 7.42
CA ASP A 344 -11.14 -6.02 8.76
C ASP A 344 -10.43 -7.18 9.45
N VAL A 345 -9.22 -6.95 9.93
CA VAL A 345 -8.41 -7.96 10.60
C VAL A 345 -8.10 -7.52 12.03
N SER A 346 -8.42 -8.37 12.98
CA SER A 346 -8.20 -8.14 14.41
C SER A 346 -7.58 -9.36 15.09
N MET A 347 -7.12 -9.19 16.33
CA MET A 347 -6.58 -10.26 17.14
C MET A 347 -7.72 -11.03 17.84
N PRO A 348 -7.86 -12.36 17.66
CA PRO A 348 -8.85 -13.17 18.34
C PRO A 348 -8.42 -13.50 19.79
N GLU A 349 -9.32 -14.10 20.57
CA GLU A 349 -8.96 -14.70 21.88
C GLU A 349 -8.14 -16.00 21.70
N LYS A 350 -8.40 -16.76 20.65
CA LYS A 350 -7.69 -17.98 20.26
C LYS A 350 -7.47 -17.99 18.76
N GLY A 351 -6.29 -18.42 18.32
CA GLY A 351 -5.87 -18.37 16.93
C GLY A 351 -4.96 -17.16 16.65
N ASP A 352 -4.61 -16.95 15.39
CA ASP A 352 -3.71 -15.89 14.98
C ASP A 352 -4.45 -14.63 14.51
N PHE A 353 -5.58 -14.79 13.79
CA PHE A 353 -6.34 -13.68 13.19
C PHE A 353 -7.85 -13.91 13.26
N LEU A 354 -8.60 -12.84 13.50
CA LEU A 354 -10.05 -12.75 13.34
C LEU A 354 -10.36 -11.80 12.17
N VAL A 355 -11.06 -12.28 11.17
CA VAL A 355 -11.36 -11.55 9.93
C VAL A 355 -12.87 -11.27 9.85
N ASN A 356 -13.22 -9.99 9.62
CA ASN A 356 -14.59 -9.48 9.55
C ASN A 356 -15.42 -9.83 10.80
N GLU A 357 -14.80 -9.87 11.99
CA GLU A 357 -15.45 -10.29 13.25
C GLU A 357 -16.09 -11.68 13.19
N HIS A 358 -15.78 -12.49 12.19
CA HIS A 358 -16.46 -13.75 11.91
C HIS A 358 -15.51 -14.94 11.74
N TYR A 359 -14.54 -14.86 10.83
CA TYR A 359 -13.67 -15.97 10.48
C TYR A 359 -12.42 -16.01 11.34
N THR A 360 -12.20 -17.10 12.07
CA THR A 360 -10.96 -17.29 12.86
C THR A 360 -9.93 -18.09 12.07
N PHE A 361 -8.72 -17.57 12.00
CA PHE A 361 -7.62 -18.23 11.30
C PHE A 361 -6.47 -18.58 12.22
N GLU A 362 -5.87 -19.72 11.95
CA GLU A 362 -4.59 -20.16 12.49
C GLU A 362 -3.63 -20.36 11.32
N VAL A 363 -2.48 -19.72 11.32
CA VAL A 363 -1.51 -19.72 10.23
C VAL A 363 -0.34 -20.64 10.56
N GLY A 364 0.11 -21.46 9.60
CA GLY A 364 1.24 -22.34 9.88
C GLY A 364 1.76 -23.12 8.69
N GLY A 365 2.69 -24.03 8.97
CA GLY A 365 3.22 -24.98 7.97
C GLY A 365 2.30 -26.17 7.74
N LYS A 366 2.70 -27.09 6.86
CA LYS A 366 1.93 -28.28 6.46
C LYS A 366 1.44 -29.15 7.63
N ASP A 367 2.15 -29.17 8.74
CA ASP A 367 1.82 -29.99 9.91
C ASP A 367 0.96 -29.27 10.95
N LYS A 368 0.52 -28.02 10.67
CA LYS A 368 -0.36 -27.26 11.57
C LYS A 368 -1.69 -27.97 11.77
N THR A 369 -2.18 -27.99 13.00
CA THR A 369 -3.42 -28.68 13.38
C THR A 369 -4.46 -27.72 13.96
N PHE A 370 -5.73 -28.11 13.97
CA PHE A 370 -6.84 -27.34 14.55
C PHE A 370 -6.83 -27.24 16.09
N ARG A 371 -5.82 -27.74 16.78
CA ARG A 371 -5.80 -27.89 18.24
C ARG A 371 -6.22 -26.63 19.01
N GLN A 372 -5.83 -25.46 18.53
CA GLN A 372 -6.11 -24.17 19.21
C GLN A 372 -7.49 -23.63 18.89
N ILE A 373 -8.04 -23.93 17.70
CA ILE A 373 -9.27 -23.34 17.16
C ILE A 373 -10.38 -24.37 16.87
N LYS A 374 -10.19 -25.64 17.29
CA LYS A 374 -11.12 -26.75 16.96
C LYS A 374 -12.57 -26.54 17.40
N ASP A 375 -12.77 -25.79 18.50
CA ASP A 375 -14.07 -25.54 19.10
C ASP A 375 -14.65 -24.16 18.71
N ILE A 376 -14.02 -23.49 17.75
CA ILE A 376 -14.45 -22.18 17.26
C ILE A 376 -15.20 -22.37 15.94
N PRO A 377 -16.46 -21.91 15.85
CA PRO A 377 -17.19 -21.90 14.58
C PRO A 377 -16.40 -21.09 13.52
N ASP A 378 -16.61 -21.43 12.25
CA ASP A 378 -16.01 -20.73 11.11
C ASP A 378 -14.49 -20.49 11.26
N SER A 379 -13.80 -21.54 11.73
CA SER A 379 -12.37 -21.54 11.94
C SER A 379 -11.64 -22.29 10.83
N TYR A 380 -10.48 -21.75 10.41
CA TYR A 380 -9.72 -22.22 9.25
C TYR A 380 -8.23 -22.27 9.56
N LEU A 381 -7.52 -23.21 8.93
CA LEU A 381 -6.07 -23.24 8.90
C LEU A 381 -5.57 -22.64 7.57
N ALA A 382 -4.77 -21.60 7.64
CA ALA A 382 -4.00 -21.09 6.49
C ALA A 382 -2.65 -21.80 6.47
N VAL A 383 -2.46 -22.72 5.54
CA VAL A 383 -1.38 -23.71 5.57
C VAL A 383 -0.40 -23.47 4.42
N ASP A 384 0.87 -23.25 4.76
CA ASP A 384 1.97 -23.15 3.82
C ASP A 384 2.52 -24.54 3.43
N ASP A 385 3.38 -24.55 2.41
CA ASP A 385 4.00 -25.77 1.86
C ASP A 385 2.96 -26.83 1.38
N THR A 386 1.77 -26.37 0.91
CA THR A 386 0.73 -27.24 0.35
C THR A 386 0.07 -26.61 -0.88
N GLU A 387 -0.10 -27.39 -1.94
CA GLU A 387 -0.76 -26.92 -3.17
C GLU A 387 -2.27 -27.15 -3.14
N ILE A 388 -2.74 -28.20 -2.48
CA ILE A 388 -4.14 -28.61 -2.48
C ILE A 388 -4.78 -28.35 -1.12
N GLY A 389 -5.93 -27.67 -1.13
CA GLY A 389 -6.74 -27.42 0.04
C GLY A 389 -7.86 -28.45 0.22
N PHE A 390 -8.28 -28.66 1.46
CA PHE A 390 -9.35 -29.59 1.78
C PHE A 390 -10.13 -29.15 3.04
N GLY A 391 -11.45 -29.06 2.96
CA GLY A 391 -12.30 -28.60 4.05
C GLY A 391 -11.84 -27.21 4.54
N ASN A 392 -11.60 -27.09 5.83
CA ASN A 392 -11.14 -25.84 6.44
C ASN A 392 -9.60 -25.64 6.43
N ARG A 393 -8.87 -26.44 5.65
CA ARG A 393 -7.42 -26.26 5.41
C ARG A 393 -7.22 -25.57 4.08
N ILE A 394 -6.87 -24.30 4.13
CA ILE A 394 -6.72 -23.43 2.97
C ILE A 394 -5.21 -23.25 2.70
N PRO A 395 -4.70 -23.51 1.49
CA PRO A 395 -3.33 -23.20 1.12
C PRO A 395 -3.04 -21.70 1.30
N LEU A 396 -1.93 -21.37 1.95
CA LEU A 396 -1.57 -19.99 2.27
C LEU A 396 -1.47 -19.12 1.02
N TRP A 397 -0.88 -19.63 -0.06
CA TRP A 397 -0.72 -18.92 -1.33
C TRP A 397 -2.06 -18.43 -1.93
N LEU A 398 -3.16 -19.13 -1.65
CA LEU A 398 -4.48 -18.82 -2.22
C LEU A 398 -5.03 -17.49 -1.74
N PHE A 399 -4.64 -17.03 -0.54
CA PHE A 399 -4.98 -15.70 -0.04
C PHE A 399 -4.33 -14.57 -0.86
N GLY A 400 -3.30 -14.87 -1.63
CA GLY A 400 -2.72 -13.94 -2.60
C GLY A 400 -3.54 -13.70 -3.86
N PHE A 401 -4.76 -14.27 -3.96
CA PHE A 401 -5.71 -14.07 -5.06
C PHE A 401 -6.91 -13.20 -4.68
N LEU A 402 -6.89 -12.57 -3.52
CA LEU A 402 -8.01 -11.75 -3.02
C LEU A 402 -8.15 -10.39 -3.73
N TYR A 403 -7.09 -9.88 -4.37
CA TYR A 403 -7.11 -8.62 -5.14
C TYR A 403 -6.16 -8.62 -6.32
#